data_07b4a7542ce111261950ad987d06264e
#
_entry.id   07b4a7542ce111261950ad987d06264e
#
_cell.length_a   1.000
_cell.length_b   1.000
_cell.length_c   1.000
_cell.angle_alpha   90.00
_cell.angle_beta   90.00
_cell.angle_gamma   90.00
#
_symmetry.space_group_name_H-M   'P 1'
#
loop_
_entity.id
_entity.type
_entity.pdbx_description
1 polymer ?
#
loop_
_entity_poly.entity_id
_entity_poly.type
_entity_poly.pdbx_seq_one_letter_code
_entity_poly.pdbx_strand_id
1 'polypeptide(L)'
;MIPSLDTYLYKEFEERLRIILSECYIIDEALKGMDKEALESFKNTYCSIDGKPPKREVEMSYSFPQEHLDSFARFVVTLGSSEEDSKSIGGIQGGYEYREGNVISEEATIIREGDKLIINTSKPVADYLNSSDISFAESDHFRIEDNKPVFDFSYNEELEGISINVSYISKISDDDVAGVYKGYQSNDNVSIIGISSNIDTARCLDAIARIILITMRDSLDEKTGYMLQTLHFGDMQVVIESGETLVFGRPCTVNYRVTNSIGFDLQQRITEIITKRRMKS
;
A
#
# COMPACT_ATOMS: atom_id res chain seq x y z
N MET A 1 1.45 11.07 7.24
CA MET A 1 1.84 11.12 5.80
C MET A 1 0.54 11.16 5.00
N ILE A 2 0.45 12.00 3.97
CA ILE A 2 -0.72 11.98 3.07
C ILE A 2 -0.43 10.89 2.04
N PRO A 3 -1.23 9.84 2.02
CA PRO A 3 -1.01 8.73 1.11
C PRO A 3 -1.39 9.11 -0.33
N SER A 4 -0.76 8.47 -1.32
CA SER A 4 -1.13 8.58 -2.73
C SER A 4 -1.92 7.33 -3.11
N LEU A 5 -3.25 7.47 -3.18
CA LEU A 5 -4.16 6.35 -3.39
C LEU A 5 -3.98 5.68 -4.76
N ASP A 6 -3.72 6.46 -5.80
CA ASP A 6 -3.43 5.95 -7.14
C ASP A 6 -2.16 5.10 -7.18
N THR A 7 -1.11 5.57 -6.50
CA THR A 7 0.15 4.82 -6.38
C THR A 7 -0.04 3.52 -5.61
N TYR A 8 -0.83 3.54 -4.54
CA TYR A 8 -1.17 2.35 -3.79
C TYR A 8 -1.94 1.35 -4.66
N LEU A 9 -3.04 1.79 -5.28
CA LEU A 9 -3.84 0.93 -6.14
C LEU A 9 -3.03 0.38 -7.31
N TYR A 10 -2.20 1.20 -7.93
CA TYR A 10 -1.34 0.78 -9.04
C TYR A 10 -0.43 -0.38 -8.65
N LYS A 11 0.32 -0.24 -7.56
CA LYS A 11 1.26 -1.26 -7.09
C LYS A 11 0.57 -2.56 -6.70
N GLU A 12 -0.48 -2.47 -5.91
CA GLU A 12 -1.24 -3.64 -5.45
C GLU A 12 -1.92 -4.37 -6.61
N PHE A 13 -2.42 -3.61 -7.59
CA PHE A 13 -3.04 -4.17 -8.78
C PHE A 13 -2.01 -4.82 -9.71
N GLU A 14 -0.88 -4.16 -9.96
CA GLU A 14 0.20 -4.67 -10.81
C GLU A 14 0.78 -5.98 -10.28
N GLU A 15 1.00 -6.08 -8.97
CA GLU A 15 1.51 -7.31 -8.35
C GLU A 15 0.56 -8.49 -8.56
N ARG A 16 -0.74 -8.29 -8.31
CA ARG A 16 -1.75 -9.33 -8.51
C ARG A 16 -1.95 -9.68 -9.98
N LEU A 17 -1.91 -8.67 -10.86
CA LEU A 17 -1.99 -8.87 -12.31
C LEU A 17 -0.85 -9.76 -12.79
N ARG A 18 0.38 -9.51 -12.33
CA ARG A 18 1.55 -10.32 -12.67
C ARG A 18 1.38 -11.78 -12.24
N ILE A 19 0.87 -12.01 -11.03
CA ILE A 19 0.60 -13.37 -10.54
C ILE A 19 -0.45 -14.06 -11.42
N ILE A 20 -1.57 -13.42 -11.71
CA ILE A 20 -2.65 -13.98 -12.53
C ILE A 20 -2.16 -14.33 -13.95
N LEU A 21 -1.34 -13.47 -14.56
CA LEU A 21 -0.83 -13.69 -15.91
C LEU A 21 0.31 -14.71 -15.96
N SER A 22 1.03 -14.94 -14.85
CA SER A 22 2.03 -16.01 -14.75
C SER A 22 1.41 -17.39 -14.52
N GLU A 23 0.23 -17.44 -13.91
CA GLU A 23 -0.48 -18.66 -13.52
C GLU A 23 -1.78 -18.83 -14.34
N CYS A 24 -1.64 -19.20 -15.62
CA CYS A 24 -2.77 -19.23 -16.57
C CYS A 24 -3.99 -20.03 -16.12
N TYR A 25 -3.84 -21.02 -15.24
CA TYR A 25 -4.97 -21.78 -14.71
C TYR A 25 -5.96 -20.91 -13.90
N ILE A 26 -5.45 -19.83 -13.29
CA ILE A 26 -6.31 -18.86 -12.58
C ILE A 26 -7.25 -18.19 -13.56
N ILE A 27 -6.76 -17.87 -14.76
CA ILE A 27 -7.57 -17.28 -15.83
C ILE A 27 -8.63 -18.26 -16.32
N ASP A 28 -8.31 -19.52 -16.49
CA ASP A 28 -9.27 -20.56 -16.91
C ASP A 28 -10.44 -20.69 -15.93
N GLU A 29 -10.16 -20.70 -14.65
CA GLU A 29 -11.21 -20.75 -13.63
C GLU A 29 -11.99 -19.45 -13.52
N ALA A 30 -11.27 -18.34 -13.53
CA ALA A 30 -11.83 -17.01 -13.34
C ALA A 30 -12.71 -16.54 -14.50
N LEU A 31 -12.32 -16.90 -15.73
CA LEU A 31 -13.02 -16.50 -16.98
C LEU A 31 -13.85 -17.62 -17.60
N LYS A 32 -14.17 -18.66 -16.84
CA LYS A 32 -14.92 -19.85 -17.30
C LYS A 32 -16.24 -19.58 -18.03
N GLY A 33 -16.84 -18.43 -17.77
CA GLY A 33 -18.08 -17.99 -18.42
C GLY A 33 -17.89 -17.22 -19.72
N MET A 34 -16.65 -16.98 -20.13
CA MET A 34 -16.36 -16.26 -21.38
C MET A 34 -16.34 -17.19 -22.59
N ASP A 35 -16.42 -16.59 -23.76
CA ASP A 35 -16.25 -17.29 -25.03
C ASP A 35 -14.87 -17.95 -25.09
N LYS A 36 -14.84 -19.22 -25.51
CA LYS A 36 -13.59 -20.03 -25.50
C LYS A 36 -12.55 -19.49 -26.47
N GLU A 37 -12.95 -19.02 -27.64
CA GLU A 37 -12.01 -18.52 -28.66
C GLU A 37 -11.37 -17.21 -28.16
N ALA A 38 -12.17 -16.32 -27.58
CA ALA A 38 -11.69 -15.08 -26.96
C ALA A 38 -10.71 -15.37 -25.82
N LEU A 39 -11.06 -16.31 -24.94
CA LEU A 39 -10.21 -16.72 -23.81
C LEU A 39 -8.87 -17.30 -24.27
N GLU A 40 -8.91 -18.26 -25.20
CA GLU A 40 -7.67 -18.87 -25.73
C GLU A 40 -6.80 -17.86 -26.49
N SER A 41 -7.40 -16.95 -27.23
CA SER A 41 -6.66 -15.87 -27.90
C SER A 41 -5.97 -14.95 -26.90
N PHE A 42 -6.66 -14.59 -25.82
CA PHE A 42 -6.10 -13.78 -24.73
C PHE A 42 -4.94 -14.51 -24.06
N LYS A 43 -5.13 -15.77 -23.63
CA LYS A 43 -4.10 -16.57 -22.98
C LYS A 43 -2.85 -16.71 -23.84
N ASN A 44 -3.02 -17.09 -25.12
CA ASN A 44 -1.92 -17.27 -26.06
C ASN A 44 -1.11 -16.01 -26.33
N THR A 45 -1.66 -14.85 -26.00
CA THR A 45 -1.03 -13.54 -26.24
C THR A 45 -0.40 -12.98 -24.98
N TYR A 46 -1.10 -13.03 -23.85
CA TYR A 46 -0.77 -12.25 -22.65
C TYR A 46 -0.37 -13.10 -21.43
N CYS A 47 -0.50 -14.43 -21.51
CA CYS A 47 -0.13 -15.31 -20.39
C CYS A 47 1.18 -16.06 -20.63
N SER A 48 1.83 -16.41 -19.54
CA SER A 48 2.94 -17.37 -19.57
C SER A 48 2.39 -18.79 -19.71
N ILE A 49 2.80 -19.52 -20.76
CA ILE A 49 2.34 -20.88 -21.04
C ILE A 49 3.56 -21.79 -21.09
N ASP A 50 3.53 -22.90 -20.35
CA ASP A 50 4.60 -23.90 -20.29
C ASP A 50 5.99 -23.30 -20.01
N GLY A 51 6.05 -22.31 -19.11
CA GLY A 51 7.29 -21.64 -18.75
C GLY A 51 7.84 -20.68 -19.81
N LYS A 52 7.09 -20.44 -20.89
CA LYS A 52 7.46 -19.44 -21.90
C LYS A 52 6.83 -18.09 -21.55
N PRO A 53 7.56 -16.99 -21.75
CA PRO A 53 7.02 -15.66 -21.51
C PRO A 53 5.85 -15.37 -22.46
N PRO A 54 4.95 -14.45 -22.10
CA PRO A 54 3.86 -14.00 -22.96
C PRO A 54 4.40 -13.38 -24.25
N LYS A 55 3.64 -13.43 -25.32
CA LYS A 55 4.00 -12.78 -26.59
C LYS A 55 3.93 -11.24 -26.46
N ARG A 56 3.04 -10.76 -25.61
CA ARG A 56 2.85 -9.34 -25.30
C ARG A 56 2.53 -9.20 -23.82
N GLU A 57 2.94 -8.10 -23.25
CA GLU A 57 2.65 -7.79 -21.86
C GLU A 57 1.35 -6.97 -21.75
N VAL A 58 0.65 -7.13 -20.63
CA VAL A 58 -0.41 -6.23 -20.23
C VAL A 58 0.24 -5.11 -19.43
N GLU A 59 0.19 -3.90 -19.98
CA GLU A 59 0.84 -2.73 -19.38
C GLU A 59 -0.02 -2.06 -18.32
N MET A 60 0.62 -1.35 -17.40
CA MET A 60 -0.03 -0.45 -16.46
C MET A 60 0.42 0.99 -16.71
N SER A 61 -0.48 1.97 -16.58
CA SER A 61 -0.14 3.39 -16.76
C SER A 61 -1.10 4.31 -15.99
N TYR A 62 -0.67 5.56 -15.80
CA TYR A 62 -1.49 6.65 -15.25
C TYR A 62 -2.17 7.52 -16.34
N SER A 63 -1.91 7.22 -17.60
CA SER A 63 -2.44 7.99 -18.73
C SER A 63 -2.90 7.08 -19.84
N PHE A 64 -3.87 7.56 -20.62
CA PHE A 64 -4.28 6.91 -21.84
C PHE A 64 -3.16 6.96 -22.90
N PRO A 65 -3.03 5.91 -23.75
CA PRO A 65 -2.04 5.91 -24.81
C PRO A 65 -2.32 7.06 -25.79
N GLN A 66 -1.25 7.73 -26.21
CA GLN A 66 -1.32 8.83 -27.19
C GLN A 66 -0.90 8.37 -28.59
N GLU A 67 -0.32 7.19 -28.69
CA GLU A 67 0.18 6.63 -29.96
C GLU A 67 -0.76 5.56 -30.50
N HIS A 68 -0.77 5.41 -31.84
CA HIS A 68 -1.48 4.33 -32.51
C HIS A 68 -0.79 3.00 -32.23
N LEU A 69 -1.44 2.15 -31.48
CA LEU A 69 -0.97 0.81 -31.18
C LEU A 69 -1.86 -0.22 -31.89
N ASP A 70 -1.29 -0.98 -32.82
CA ASP A 70 -2.03 -1.97 -33.62
C ASP A 70 -2.70 -3.08 -32.82
N SER A 71 -2.19 -3.37 -31.64
CA SER A 71 -2.78 -4.34 -30.72
C SER A 71 -2.12 -4.21 -29.36
N PHE A 72 -2.86 -3.83 -28.35
CA PHE A 72 -2.36 -3.63 -27.00
C PHE A 72 -3.39 -4.05 -25.95
N ALA A 73 -2.91 -4.32 -24.76
CA ALA A 73 -3.71 -4.49 -23.55
C ALA A 73 -3.09 -3.65 -22.45
N ARG A 74 -3.86 -2.77 -21.83
CA ARG A 74 -3.34 -1.87 -20.80
C ARG A 74 -4.40 -1.58 -19.75
N PHE A 75 -3.95 -1.47 -18.51
CA PHE A 75 -4.74 -0.86 -17.45
C PHE A 75 -4.31 0.59 -17.25
N VAL A 76 -5.29 1.47 -17.14
CA VAL A 76 -5.08 2.89 -16.85
C VAL A 76 -5.70 3.19 -15.49
N VAL A 77 -4.90 3.76 -14.59
CA VAL A 77 -5.31 4.17 -13.24
C VAL A 77 -5.34 5.68 -13.19
N THR A 78 -6.49 6.27 -12.85
CA THR A 78 -6.64 7.72 -12.78
C THR A 78 -7.30 8.12 -11.47
N LEU A 79 -6.78 9.19 -10.85
CA LEU A 79 -7.44 9.81 -9.71
C LEU A 79 -8.76 10.45 -10.13
N GLY A 80 -9.78 10.19 -9.33
CA GLY A 80 -11.08 10.83 -9.44
C GLY A 80 -11.28 11.95 -8.42
N SER A 81 -12.52 12.14 -8.01
CA SER A 81 -12.87 13.11 -6.97
C SER A 81 -12.46 12.62 -5.58
N SER A 82 -12.13 13.56 -4.72
CA SER A 82 -11.93 13.38 -3.29
C SER A 82 -12.87 14.31 -2.52
N GLU A 83 -13.57 13.77 -1.55
CA GLU A 83 -14.50 14.54 -0.73
C GLU A 83 -14.29 14.19 0.75
N GLU A 84 -14.21 15.21 1.62
CA GLU A 84 -14.12 14.99 3.05
C GLU A 84 -15.39 14.33 3.57
N ASP A 85 -15.24 13.30 4.42
CA ASP A 85 -16.38 12.62 5.02
C ASP A 85 -17.02 13.48 6.11
N SER A 86 -18.05 14.24 5.72
CA SER A 86 -18.80 15.12 6.61
C SER A 86 -19.59 14.38 7.71
N LYS A 87 -19.69 13.06 7.63
CA LYS A 87 -20.34 12.21 8.64
C LYS A 87 -19.37 11.74 9.72
N SER A 88 -18.07 12.02 9.58
CA SER A 88 -17.13 11.77 10.67
C SER A 88 -17.55 12.63 11.87
N ILE A 89 -17.70 12.00 13.02
CA ILE A 89 -18.14 12.66 14.26
C ILE A 89 -17.23 13.85 14.53
N GLY A 90 -17.77 15.06 14.38
CA GLY A 90 -17.10 16.30 14.76
C GLY A 90 -16.40 17.07 13.65
N GLY A 91 -16.71 16.79 12.38
CA GLY A 91 -16.31 17.58 11.20
C GLY A 91 -14.98 18.28 11.36
N ILE A 92 -13.87 17.58 11.34
CA ILE A 92 -12.50 18.13 11.34
C ILE A 92 -11.55 17.29 12.19
N GLN A 93 -12.05 16.43 13.03
CA GLN A 93 -11.16 15.70 13.91
C GLN A 93 -10.81 14.37 13.28
N GLY A 94 -9.79 14.38 12.46
CA GLY A 94 -8.94 13.21 12.31
C GLY A 94 -8.55 12.72 13.70
N GLY A 95 -8.60 11.42 13.91
CA GLY A 95 -8.23 10.88 15.20
C GLY A 95 -6.87 11.42 15.63
N TYR A 96 -6.81 11.98 16.80
CA TYR A 96 -5.55 12.33 17.42
C TYR A 96 -5.00 11.03 18.00
N GLU A 97 -4.10 10.38 17.28
CA GLU A 97 -3.29 9.33 17.87
C GLU A 97 -2.12 9.99 18.61
N TYR A 98 -2.14 9.90 19.92
CA TYR A 98 -0.93 10.12 20.72
C TYR A 98 -0.02 8.91 20.47
N ARG A 99 0.98 9.08 19.63
CA ARG A 99 2.09 8.12 19.60
C ARG A 99 3.04 8.50 20.72
N GLU A 100 3.31 7.56 21.61
CA GLU A 100 4.29 7.69 22.70
C GLU A 100 5.73 7.64 22.19
N GLY A 101 6.06 8.34 21.09
CA GLY A 101 7.41 8.46 20.58
C GLY A 101 7.55 8.23 19.08
N ASN A 102 8.76 8.38 18.57
CA ASN A 102 9.12 8.11 17.20
C ASN A 102 9.54 6.66 17.01
N VAL A 103 9.21 6.07 15.86
CA VAL A 103 9.79 4.79 15.46
C VAL A 103 11.27 5.02 15.12
N ILE A 104 12.14 4.33 15.82
CA ILE A 104 13.58 4.34 15.60
C ILE A 104 14.00 2.97 15.11
N SER A 105 14.79 2.95 14.03
CA SER A 105 15.46 1.74 13.55
C SER A 105 16.96 2.01 13.61
N GLU A 106 17.69 1.20 14.35
CA GLU A 106 19.14 1.36 14.56
C GLU A 106 19.82 0.02 14.81
N GLU A 107 21.12 -0.01 14.66
CA GLU A 107 21.96 -1.13 15.10
C GLU A 107 22.25 -0.96 16.59
N ALA A 108 21.84 -1.94 17.39
CA ALA A 108 22.01 -1.96 18.84
C ALA A 108 22.79 -3.19 19.28
N THR A 109 23.68 -3.02 20.25
CA THR A 109 24.48 -4.11 20.79
C THR A 109 23.79 -4.72 22.01
N ILE A 110 23.80 -6.06 22.07
CA ILE A 110 23.30 -6.81 23.22
C ILE A 110 24.38 -6.85 24.29
N ILE A 111 24.06 -6.37 25.49
CA ILE A 111 24.96 -6.35 26.65
C ILE A 111 24.38 -7.18 27.79
N ARG A 112 25.25 -7.75 28.63
CA ARG A 112 24.83 -8.51 29.78
C ARG A 112 24.80 -7.64 31.05
N GLU A 113 23.71 -7.71 31.80
CA GLU A 113 23.59 -7.17 33.15
C GLU A 113 23.08 -8.27 34.12
N GLY A 114 24.00 -8.92 34.81
CA GLY A 114 23.67 -10.03 35.73
C GLY A 114 23.14 -11.26 34.98
N ASP A 115 21.90 -11.66 35.27
CA ASP A 115 21.24 -12.80 34.67
C ASP A 115 20.37 -12.41 33.43
N LYS A 116 20.50 -11.18 32.96
CA LYS A 116 19.73 -10.64 31.88
C LYS A 116 20.61 -10.16 30.75
N LEU A 117 20.09 -10.25 29.51
CA LEU A 117 20.61 -9.58 28.33
C LEU A 117 19.73 -8.35 28.03
N ILE A 118 20.39 -7.27 27.70
CA ILE A 118 19.75 -5.98 27.41
C ILE A 118 20.14 -5.53 26.00
N ILE A 119 19.17 -5.15 25.21
CA ILE A 119 19.46 -4.47 23.93
C ILE A 119 19.73 -2.99 24.23
N ASN A 120 20.97 -2.57 24.02
CA ASN A 120 21.43 -1.22 24.35
C ASN A 120 21.03 -0.24 23.24
N THR A 121 19.82 0.29 23.35
CA THR A 121 19.24 1.25 22.41
C THR A 121 19.70 2.68 22.70
N SER A 122 19.79 3.53 21.67
CA SER A 122 20.20 4.95 21.81
C SER A 122 19.20 5.81 22.58
N LYS A 123 17.92 5.39 22.60
CA LYS A 123 16.85 6.07 23.35
C LYS A 123 16.06 5.07 24.18
N PRO A 124 15.41 5.54 25.27
CA PRO A 124 14.50 4.73 26.07
C PRO A 124 13.37 4.15 25.20
N VAL A 125 13.03 2.88 25.40
CA VAL A 125 12.02 2.16 24.62
C VAL A 125 10.68 2.22 25.33
N ALA A 126 9.63 2.67 24.61
CA ALA A 126 8.25 2.58 25.06
C ALA A 126 7.62 1.27 24.61
N ASP A 127 7.88 0.86 23.37
CA ASP A 127 7.39 -0.39 22.81
C ASP A 127 8.41 -0.95 21.81
N TYR A 128 8.54 -2.28 21.76
CA TYR A 128 9.45 -2.98 20.87
C TYR A 128 8.65 -3.53 19.68
N LEU A 129 9.08 -3.21 18.48
CA LEU A 129 8.37 -3.60 17.25
C LEU A 129 8.92 -4.90 16.68
N ASN A 130 10.20 -4.92 16.34
CA ASN A 130 10.86 -6.10 15.77
C ASN A 130 12.40 -5.97 15.78
N SER A 131 13.04 -7.11 15.47
CA SER A 131 14.43 -7.17 15.03
C SER A 131 14.49 -7.95 13.71
N SER A 132 15.38 -7.55 12.80
CA SER A 132 15.61 -8.29 11.56
C SER A 132 16.44 -9.55 11.74
N ASP A 133 17.20 -9.62 12.83
CA ASP A 133 18.25 -10.62 13.03
C ASP A 133 17.88 -11.69 14.05
N ILE A 134 16.96 -11.39 14.97
CA ILE A 134 16.57 -12.28 16.08
C ILE A 134 15.06 -12.29 16.23
N SER A 135 14.52 -13.49 16.49
CA SER A 135 13.11 -13.69 16.87
C SER A 135 13.07 -14.28 18.28
N PHE A 136 12.38 -13.61 19.19
CA PHE A 136 12.26 -14.06 20.58
C PHE A 136 11.15 -15.10 20.73
N ALA A 137 11.45 -16.21 21.41
CA ALA A 137 10.48 -17.22 21.81
C ALA A 137 9.87 -16.86 23.18
N GLU A 138 8.76 -17.51 23.56
CA GLU A 138 8.18 -17.33 24.89
C GLU A 138 9.17 -17.69 26.02
N SER A 139 10.06 -18.67 25.78
CA SER A 139 11.11 -19.10 26.73
C SER A 139 12.16 -18.04 27.01
N ASP A 140 12.31 -17.05 26.11
CA ASP A 140 13.31 -15.99 26.28
C ASP A 140 12.88 -14.94 27.30
N HIS A 141 11.62 -14.96 27.72
CA HIS A 141 10.99 -14.02 28.64
C HIS A 141 11.24 -12.56 28.26
N PHE A 142 11.12 -12.28 26.95
CA PHE A 142 11.30 -10.93 26.43
C PHE A 142 10.28 -9.96 27.02
N ARG A 143 10.77 -8.83 27.53
CA ARG A 143 9.97 -7.78 28.15
C ARG A 143 10.68 -6.42 28.11
N ILE A 144 9.96 -5.36 28.40
CA ILE A 144 10.56 -4.04 28.57
C ILE A 144 10.66 -3.74 30.08
N GLU A 145 11.87 -3.59 30.58
CA GLU A 145 12.16 -3.18 31.97
C GLU A 145 12.96 -1.87 31.97
N ASP A 146 12.55 -0.92 32.80
CA ASP A 146 13.20 0.40 32.88
C ASP A 146 13.44 1.07 31.51
N ASN A 147 12.47 0.90 30.59
CA ASN A 147 12.51 1.38 29.21
C ASN A 147 13.64 0.80 28.33
N LYS A 148 14.11 -0.39 28.68
CA LYS A 148 15.06 -1.17 27.89
C LYS A 148 14.45 -2.53 27.53
N PRO A 149 14.66 -3.05 26.32
CA PRO A 149 14.29 -4.41 25.97
C PRO A 149 15.24 -5.40 26.67
N VAL A 150 14.67 -6.33 27.42
CA VAL A 150 15.40 -7.29 28.28
C VAL A 150 14.90 -8.70 28.01
N PHE A 151 15.80 -9.67 28.06
CA PHE A 151 15.48 -11.10 27.98
C PHE A 151 16.47 -11.93 28.79
N ASP A 152 16.15 -13.20 29.06
CA ASP A 152 16.94 -14.02 29.98
C ASP A 152 18.26 -14.48 29.33
N PHE A 153 19.34 -14.39 30.08
CA PHE A 153 20.68 -14.82 29.65
C PHE A 153 20.79 -16.34 29.50
N SER A 154 20.16 -17.12 30.37
CA SER A 154 20.36 -18.57 30.48
C SER A 154 20.06 -19.38 29.22
N TYR A 155 19.29 -18.84 28.30
CA TYR A 155 18.94 -19.48 27.04
C TYR A 155 19.59 -18.82 25.83
N ASN A 156 20.33 -17.73 26.01
CA ASN A 156 20.76 -16.84 24.94
C ASN A 156 22.21 -16.37 25.12
N GLU A 157 23.07 -17.17 25.78
CA GLU A 157 24.45 -16.80 26.10
C GLU A 157 25.27 -16.36 24.89
N GLU A 158 25.00 -16.95 23.73
CA GLU A 158 25.67 -16.64 22.45
C GLU A 158 25.37 -15.25 21.90
N LEU A 159 24.31 -14.60 22.40
CA LEU A 159 23.90 -13.28 21.92
C LEU A 159 24.63 -12.12 22.60
N GLU A 160 25.38 -12.39 23.67
CA GLU A 160 26.17 -11.37 24.37
C GLU A 160 27.23 -10.76 23.43
N GLY A 161 27.21 -9.44 23.29
CA GLY A 161 28.16 -8.68 22.46
C GLY A 161 27.80 -8.63 20.97
N ILE A 162 26.70 -9.28 20.54
CA ILE A 162 26.24 -9.21 19.15
C ILE A 162 25.49 -7.89 18.89
N SER A 163 25.75 -7.30 17.72
CA SER A 163 24.98 -6.16 17.23
C SER A 163 23.84 -6.65 16.33
N ILE A 164 22.64 -6.13 16.57
CA ILE A 164 21.42 -6.47 15.82
C ILE A 164 20.70 -5.21 15.37
N ASN A 165 19.98 -5.30 14.24
CA ASN A 165 19.11 -4.22 13.79
C ASN A 165 17.76 -4.32 14.52
N VAL A 166 17.40 -3.30 15.25
CA VAL A 166 16.17 -3.22 16.04
C VAL A 166 15.29 -2.07 15.60
N SER A 167 13.99 -2.28 15.66
CA SER A 167 13.00 -1.23 15.48
C SER A 167 12.10 -1.14 16.71
N TYR A 168 11.97 0.05 17.24
CA TYR A 168 11.21 0.31 18.47
C TYR A 168 10.55 1.69 18.45
N ILE A 169 9.57 1.87 19.34
CA ILE A 169 8.98 3.18 19.64
C ILE A 169 9.74 3.76 20.82
N SER A 170 10.34 4.95 20.62
CA SER A 170 11.06 5.62 21.73
C SER A 170 10.08 6.16 22.76
N LYS A 171 10.42 6.08 24.04
CA LYS A 171 9.67 6.76 25.10
C LYS A 171 9.89 8.26 24.96
N ILE A 172 8.80 9.02 25.08
CA ILE A 172 8.87 10.48 25.15
C ILE A 172 9.47 10.85 26.49
N SER A 173 10.48 11.73 26.49
CA SER A 173 10.92 12.37 27.73
C SER A 173 9.90 13.45 28.11
N ASP A 174 9.82 13.81 29.41
CA ASP A 174 8.89 14.84 29.88
C ASP A 174 9.11 16.21 29.20
N ASP A 175 10.27 16.38 28.56
CA ASP A 175 10.63 17.58 27.76
C ASP A 175 10.29 17.46 26.26
N ASP A 176 9.94 16.27 25.75
CA ASP A 176 9.55 16.07 24.37
C ASP A 176 8.04 16.32 24.19
N VAL A 177 7.70 17.24 23.31
CA VAL A 177 6.31 17.49 22.97
C VAL A 177 5.74 16.26 22.25
N ALA A 178 4.73 15.63 22.84
CA ALA A 178 4.01 14.52 22.23
C ALA A 178 3.59 14.87 20.81
N GLY A 179 4.00 14.07 19.84
CA GLY A 179 3.66 14.29 18.43
C GLY A 179 2.15 14.15 18.21
N VAL A 180 1.49 15.25 17.87
CA VAL A 180 0.06 15.26 17.55
C VAL A 180 -0.09 15.10 16.04
N TYR A 181 -0.85 14.08 15.62
CA TYR A 181 -1.27 13.97 14.23
C TYR A 181 -2.57 14.74 14.04
N LYS A 182 -2.60 15.61 13.04
CA LYS A 182 -3.83 16.22 12.55
C LYS A 182 -4.19 15.63 11.21
N GLY A 183 -5.48 15.34 11.03
CA GLY A 183 -5.93 14.75 9.80
C GLY A 183 -7.44 14.82 9.64
N TYR A 184 -7.89 14.27 8.53
CA TYR A 184 -9.30 14.10 8.21
C TYR A 184 -9.51 12.80 7.45
N GLN A 185 -10.72 12.29 7.45
CA GLN A 185 -11.11 11.18 6.60
C GLN A 185 -11.74 11.72 5.33
N SER A 186 -11.35 11.15 4.19
CA SER A 186 -11.95 11.45 2.90
C SER A 186 -12.51 10.21 2.23
N ASN A 187 -13.48 10.41 1.35
CA ASN A 187 -13.96 9.44 0.40
C ASN A 187 -13.34 9.77 -0.95
N ASP A 188 -12.38 8.98 -1.35
CA ASP A 188 -11.58 9.18 -2.55
C ASP A 188 -11.97 8.18 -3.61
N ASN A 189 -12.10 8.66 -4.85
CA ASN A 189 -12.40 7.84 -6.00
C ASN A 189 -11.14 7.65 -6.85
N VAL A 190 -10.91 6.42 -7.26
CA VAL A 190 -9.90 6.08 -8.27
C VAL A 190 -10.59 5.29 -9.37
N SER A 191 -10.34 5.64 -10.61
CA SER A 191 -10.82 4.87 -11.75
C SER A 191 -9.72 3.97 -12.26
N ILE A 192 -10.06 2.70 -12.47
CA ILE A 192 -9.23 1.76 -13.19
C ILE A 192 -9.99 1.25 -14.41
N ILE A 193 -9.33 1.22 -15.55
CA ILE A 193 -9.92 0.78 -16.80
C ILE A 193 -8.95 -0.11 -17.57
N GLY A 194 -9.39 -1.31 -17.90
CA GLY A 194 -8.70 -2.17 -18.86
C GLY A 194 -9.09 -1.80 -20.28
N ILE A 195 -8.12 -1.44 -21.11
CA ILE A 195 -8.33 -0.98 -22.47
C ILE A 195 -7.60 -1.83 -23.49
N SER A 196 -8.21 -2.01 -24.65
CA SER A 196 -7.61 -2.70 -25.80
C SER A 196 -8.27 -2.24 -27.11
N SER A 197 -7.54 -2.37 -28.22
CA SER A 197 -8.10 -2.23 -29.58
C SER A 197 -9.00 -3.41 -29.97
N ASN A 198 -8.96 -4.52 -29.24
CA ASN A 198 -9.82 -5.69 -29.41
C ASN A 198 -10.82 -5.76 -28.25
N ILE A 199 -12.12 -5.81 -28.61
CA ILE A 199 -13.21 -5.83 -27.64
C ILE A 199 -13.19 -7.07 -26.73
N ASP A 200 -12.81 -8.24 -27.26
CA ASP A 200 -12.75 -9.46 -26.48
C ASP A 200 -11.58 -9.44 -25.48
N THR A 201 -10.45 -8.87 -25.89
CA THR A 201 -9.35 -8.58 -24.97
C THR A 201 -9.79 -7.61 -23.87
N ALA A 202 -10.52 -6.53 -24.21
CA ALA A 202 -11.02 -5.58 -23.21
C ALA A 202 -12.00 -6.25 -22.23
N ARG A 203 -12.83 -7.19 -22.68
CA ARG A 203 -13.73 -8.00 -21.82
C ARG A 203 -12.95 -8.91 -20.87
N CYS A 204 -11.86 -9.53 -21.35
CA CYS A 204 -10.97 -10.31 -20.49
C CYS A 204 -10.32 -9.43 -19.41
N LEU A 205 -9.82 -8.25 -19.79
CA LEU A 205 -9.25 -7.29 -18.85
C LEU A 205 -10.27 -6.84 -17.78
N ASP A 206 -11.52 -6.54 -18.17
CA ASP A 206 -12.59 -6.18 -17.23
C ASP A 206 -12.82 -7.30 -16.20
N ALA A 207 -12.86 -8.55 -16.64
CA ALA A 207 -13.08 -9.69 -15.75
C ALA A 207 -11.86 -9.91 -14.82
N ILE A 208 -10.64 -9.76 -15.32
CA ILE A 208 -9.40 -9.82 -14.51
C ILE A 208 -9.41 -8.69 -13.47
N ALA A 209 -9.77 -7.46 -13.88
CA ALA A 209 -9.88 -6.34 -12.94
C ALA A 209 -10.83 -6.63 -11.78
N ARG A 210 -11.98 -7.25 -12.05
CA ARG A 210 -12.93 -7.64 -11.00
C ARG A 210 -12.33 -8.61 -10.01
N ILE A 211 -11.61 -9.63 -10.49
CA ILE A 211 -10.97 -10.62 -9.63
C ILE A 211 -9.94 -9.96 -8.73
N ILE A 212 -9.07 -9.13 -9.32
CA ILE A 212 -8.05 -8.40 -8.56
C ILE A 212 -8.71 -7.54 -7.49
N LEU A 213 -9.72 -6.74 -7.86
CA LEU A 213 -10.40 -5.84 -6.92
C LEU A 213 -11.17 -6.59 -5.81
N ILE A 214 -11.69 -7.79 -6.10
CA ILE A 214 -12.30 -8.64 -5.08
C ILE A 214 -11.24 -9.14 -4.10
N THR A 215 -10.10 -9.63 -4.58
CA THR A 215 -9.01 -10.12 -3.73
C THR A 215 -8.35 -9.00 -2.93
N MET A 216 -8.37 -7.77 -3.43
CA MET A 216 -7.89 -6.60 -2.70
C MET A 216 -8.75 -6.25 -1.48
N ARG A 217 -10.03 -6.64 -1.46
CA ARG A 217 -10.90 -6.44 -0.27
C ARG A 217 -10.43 -7.22 0.95
N ASP A 218 -9.93 -8.43 0.74
CA ASP A 218 -9.49 -9.31 1.81
C ASP A 218 -8.12 -8.91 2.38
N SER A 219 -7.34 -8.16 1.61
CA SER A 219 -6.02 -7.66 1.99
C SER A 219 -6.04 -6.25 2.57
N LEU A 220 -7.21 -5.78 3.03
CA LEU A 220 -7.35 -4.48 3.68
C LEU A 220 -6.40 -4.39 4.86
N ASP A 221 -5.26 -3.82 4.57
CA ASP A 221 -4.27 -3.54 5.57
C ASP A 221 -4.74 -2.30 6.35
N GLU A 222 -5.32 -2.50 7.52
CA GLU A 222 -5.73 -1.42 8.42
C GLU A 222 -4.57 -0.46 8.69
N LYS A 223 -3.32 -0.95 8.53
CA LYS A 223 -2.10 -0.16 8.68
C LYS A 223 -1.88 0.86 7.57
N THR A 224 -2.47 0.69 6.39
CA THR A 224 -2.29 1.63 5.26
C THR A 224 -3.18 2.86 5.33
N GLY A 225 -4.24 2.82 6.14
CA GLY A 225 -5.25 3.89 6.20
C GLY A 225 -6.17 3.95 4.98
N TYR A 226 -6.17 2.92 4.14
CA TYR A 226 -7.07 2.78 2.99
C TYR A 226 -8.13 1.72 3.27
N MET A 227 -9.39 2.06 3.06
CA MET A 227 -10.50 1.13 3.19
C MET A 227 -11.36 1.17 1.94
N LEU A 228 -11.34 0.10 1.16
CA LEU A 228 -12.17 -0.05 -0.02
C LEU A 228 -13.64 -0.17 0.38
N GLN A 229 -14.48 0.76 -0.08
CA GLN A 229 -15.90 0.84 0.27
C GLN A 229 -16.76 0.17 -0.80
N THR A 230 -16.71 0.70 -2.01
CA THR A 230 -17.57 0.25 -3.10
C THR A 230 -16.83 0.20 -4.43
N LEU A 231 -17.34 -0.67 -5.31
CA LEU A 231 -16.91 -0.79 -6.69
C LEU A 231 -18.10 -0.43 -7.58
N HIS A 232 -17.88 0.45 -8.54
CA HIS A 232 -18.88 0.80 -9.54
C HIS A 232 -18.31 0.54 -10.93
N PHE A 233 -18.98 -0.34 -11.69
CA PHE A 233 -18.62 -0.66 -13.07
C PHE A 233 -19.54 0.08 -14.04
N GLY A 234 -18.95 0.91 -14.89
CA GLY A 234 -19.66 1.59 -15.98
C GLY A 234 -20.01 0.63 -17.14
N ASP A 235 -20.34 1.20 -18.27
CA ASP A 235 -20.63 0.45 -19.49
C ASP A 235 -19.35 0.17 -20.28
N MET A 236 -19.34 -0.97 -20.99
CA MET A 236 -18.29 -1.24 -21.98
C MET A 236 -18.53 -0.33 -23.18
N GLN A 237 -17.56 0.50 -23.49
CA GLN A 237 -17.69 1.50 -24.55
C GLN A 237 -16.38 1.77 -25.28
N VAL A 238 -16.45 2.51 -26.36
CA VAL A 238 -15.27 3.10 -26.98
C VAL A 238 -14.80 4.25 -26.10
N VAL A 239 -13.59 4.15 -25.59
CA VAL A 239 -12.98 5.16 -24.69
C VAL A 239 -12.03 6.11 -25.41
N ILE A 240 -11.50 5.67 -26.55
CA ILE A 240 -10.66 6.48 -27.42
C ILE A 240 -11.08 6.17 -28.85
N GLU A 241 -11.28 7.24 -29.63
CA GLU A 241 -11.45 7.18 -31.05
C GLU A 241 -10.35 8.05 -31.69
N SER A 242 -9.40 7.40 -32.35
CA SER A 242 -8.27 8.09 -32.97
C SER A 242 -8.10 7.54 -34.39
N GLY A 243 -8.57 8.29 -35.36
CA GLY A 243 -8.53 7.88 -36.76
C GLY A 243 -9.31 6.58 -37.03
N GLU A 244 -8.62 5.54 -37.48
CA GLU A 244 -9.22 4.23 -37.80
C GLU A 244 -9.23 3.26 -36.62
N THR A 245 -8.59 3.61 -35.49
CA THR A 245 -8.43 2.71 -34.34
C THR A 245 -9.43 3.06 -33.25
N LEU A 246 -10.28 2.08 -32.91
CA LEU A 246 -11.20 2.14 -31.78
C LEU A 246 -10.56 1.45 -30.57
N VAL A 247 -10.61 2.08 -29.41
CA VAL A 247 -10.14 1.51 -28.15
C VAL A 247 -11.34 1.28 -27.24
N PHE A 248 -11.53 0.04 -26.86
CA PHE A 248 -12.61 -0.41 -26.00
C PHE A 248 -12.16 -0.49 -24.56
N GLY A 249 -13.05 -0.18 -23.64
CA GLY A 249 -12.81 -0.36 -22.22
C GLY A 249 -14.06 -0.19 -21.39
N ARG A 250 -13.98 -0.67 -20.14
CA ARG A 250 -15.03 -0.51 -19.15
C ARG A 250 -14.43 0.13 -17.92
N PRO A 251 -14.84 1.37 -17.57
CA PRO A 251 -14.33 2.02 -16.37
C PRO A 251 -14.88 1.33 -15.11
N CYS A 252 -14.01 1.09 -14.16
CA CYS A 252 -14.35 0.71 -12.81
C CYS A 252 -13.94 1.83 -11.86
N THR A 253 -14.89 2.44 -11.20
CA THR A 253 -14.62 3.42 -10.12
C THR A 253 -14.56 2.68 -8.80
N VAL A 254 -13.45 2.85 -8.12
CA VAL A 254 -13.17 2.27 -6.80
C VAL A 254 -13.23 3.39 -5.78
N ASN A 255 -14.14 3.26 -4.81
CA ASN A 255 -14.27 4.22 -3.73
C ASN A 255 -13.53 3.73 -2.51
N TYR A 256 -12.65 4.57 -2.00
CA TYR A 256 -11.88 4.34 -0.79
C TYR A 256 -12.23 5.35 0.28
N ARG A 257 -12.29 4.87 1.52
CA ARG A 257 -12.18 5.74 2.67
C ARG A 257 -10.71 5.85 3.02
N VAL A 258 -10.21 7.09 3.08
CA VAL A 258 -8.78 7.36 3.28
C VAL A 258 -8.59 8.21 4.51
N THR A 259 -7.65 7.81 5.37
CA THR A 259 -7.24 8.61 6.52
C THR A 259 -6.04 9.45 6.13
N ASN A 260 -6.26 10.76 5.97
CA ASN A 260 -5.22 11.74 5.67
C ASN A 260 -4.71 12.34 6.96
N SER A 261 -3.42 12.17 7.28
CA SER A 261 -2.84 12.73 8.50
C SER A 261 -1.45 13.30 8.27
N ILE A 262 -1.14 14.36 9.00
CA ILE A 262 0.19 14.97 9.04
C ILE A 262 0.69 15.02 10.48
N GLY A 263 1.99 14.73 10.68
CA GLY A 263 2.63 14.80 11.98
C GLY A 263 2.86 16.24 12.42
N PHE A 264 2.93 16.43 13.72
CA PHE A 264 3.14 17.73 14.36
C PHE A 264 4.37 18.48 13.85
N ASP A 265 5.49 17.79 13.67
CA ASP A 265 6.74 18.38 13.17
C ASP A 265 6.57 19.06 11.81
N LEU A 266 5.86 18.41 10.90
CA LEU A 266 5.59 18.98 9.58
C LEU A 266 4.68 20.18 9.67
N GLN A 267 3.65 20.11 10.53
CA GLN A 267 2.74 21.23 10.77
C GLN A 267 3.47 22.45 11.36
N GLN A 268 4.34 22.21 12.36
CA GLN A 268 5.14 23.27 12.97
C GLN A 268 6.04 23.96 11.93
N ARG A 269 6.75 23.18 11.12
CA ARG A 269 7.62 23.72 10.04
C ARG A 269 6.83 24.57 9.05
N ILE A 270 5.65 24.11 8.63
CA ILE A 270 4.78 24.88 7.71
C ILE A 270 4.37 26.20 8.37
N THR A 271 3.95 26.18 9.63
CA THR A 271 3.52 27.38 10.38
C THR A 271 4.69 28.38 10.53
N GLU A 272 5.89 27.90 10.84
CA GLU A 272 7.09 28.74 10.92
C GLU A 272 7.45 29.41 9.58
N ILE A 273 7.35 28.67 8.46
CA ILE A 273 7.59 29.23 7.12
C ILE A 273 6.58 30.31 6.78
N ILE A 274 5.29 30.09 7.08
CA ILE A 274 4.24 31.08 6.86
C ILE A 274 4.49 32.34 7.70
N THR A 275 4.83 32.18 8.98
CA THR A 275 5.11 33.28 9.89
C THR A 275 6.31 34.08 9.42
N LYS A 276 7.42 33.41 9.04
CA LYS A 276 8.60 34.09 8.51
C LYS A 276 8.35 34.84 7.20
N ARG A 277 7.46 34.35 6.33
CA ARG A 277 7.05 35.06 5.11
C ARG A 277 6.22 36.30 5.41
N ARG A 278 5.26 36.22 6.34
CA ARG A 278 4.44 37.35 6.75
C ARG A 278 5.23 38.48 7.44
N MET A 279 6.32 38.14 8.13
CA MET A 279 7.21 39.12 8.73
C MET A 279 8.12 39.84 7.73
N LYS A 280 8.30 39.30 6.52
CA LYS A 280 9.13 39.88 5.45
C LYS A 280 8.31 40.70 4.44
N SER A 281 7.01 40.65 4.48
CA SER A 281 6.10 41.47 3.67
C SER A 281 5.62 42.69 4.47
#